data_0a8cba02704971ec34bd92e2bf257b44
#
_entry.id   0a8cba02704971ec34bd92e2bf257b44
#
_cell.length_a   1.000
_cell.length_b   1.000
_cell.length_c   1.000
_cell.angle_alpha   90.00
_cell.angle_beta   90.00
_cell.angle_gamma   90.00
#
_symmetry.space_group_name_H-M   'P 1'
#
loop_
_entity.id
_entity.type
_entity.pdbx_description
1 polymer ?
#
loop_
_entity_poly.entity_id
_entity_poly.type
_entity_poly.pdbx_seq_one_letter_code
_entity_poly.pdbx_strand_id
1 'polypeptide(L)'
;THDHFSNWLRARTEFALAAVIRPRRPEEFADVDSMRAWLIDCLHRFRTESQRGVVADFQREHFDASSDFTRIGNGSLGGKARGLAFMNAILNRYNVTDRFAGVTIAVPPTAVVATDIFDEFVDAHGLRGQAIAGGLADRQICDLFLSHKLPAEVVADLRAFLETVTYPIAVRSSSLLEDSQFQPFAGVYATYMLPNSHPDLAVRLDQLCDAIKLVYASVFHRGARAYLEASGSRVEEEKMAVVLQQVVGRRHEHYVYPDFAGV
;
A
#
# COMPACT_ATOMS: atom_id res chain seq x y z
N THR A 1 -21.67 -7.51 -37.43
CA THR A 1 -20.45 -8.27 -37.65
C THR A 1 -19.99 -8.82 -36.31
N HIS A 2 -20.23 -10.11 -36.12
CA HIS A 2 -19.95 -10.82 -34.88
C HIS A 2 -18.47 -10.93 -34.61
N ASP A 3 -18.08 -10.87 -33.32
CA ASP A 3 -16.77 -11.20 -32.80
C ASP A 3 -15.61 -10.20 -33.01
N HIS A 4 -15.83 -9.00 -33.52
CA HIS A 4 -14.72 -8.05 -33.73
C HIS A 4 -13.95 -7.75 -32.46
N PHE A 5 -14.63 -7.53 -31.32
CA PHE A 5 -13.98 -7.18 -30.08
C PHE A 5 -13.23 -8.38 -29.48
N SER A 6 -13.82 -9.57 -29.48
CA SER A 6 -13.12 -10.78 -29.00
C SER A 6 -11.95 -11.17 -29.92
N ASN A 7 -12.07 -10.97 -31.24
CA ASN A 7 -10.96 -11.19 -32.16
C ASN A 7 -9.83 -10.14 -31.98
N TRP A 8 -10.18 -8.89 -31.71
CA TRP A 8 -9.23 -7.83 -31.38
C TRP A 8 -8.46 -8.14 -30.09
N LEU A 9 -9.14 -8.67 -29.04
CA LEU A 9 -8.50 -9.14 -27.81
C LEU A 9 -7.54 -10.31 -28.07
N ARG A 10 -7.97 -11.29 -28.87
CA ARG A 10 -7.11 -12.44 -29.23
C ARG A 10 -5.86 -12.02 -30.00
N ALA A 11 -5.98 -11.03 -30.90
CA ALA A 11 -4.83 -10.49 -31.61
C ALA A 11 -3.81 -9.77 -30.68
N ARG A 12 -4.24 -9.45 -29.44
CA ARG A 12 -3.41 -8.88 -28.37
C ARG A 12 -3.04 -9.89 -27.29
N THR A 13 -3.23 -11.18 -27.58
CA THR A 13 -2.94 -12.30 -26.67
C THR A 13 -3.80 -12.36 -25.39
N GLU A 14 -4.88 -11.57 -25.33
CA GLU A 14 -5.85 -11.56 -24.22
C GLU A 14 -6.88 -12.69 -24.38
N PHE A 15 -6.38 -13.95 -24.41
CA PHE A 15 -7.21 -15.11 -24.75
C PHE A 15 -8.29 -15.42 -23.70
N ALA A 16 -7.96 -15.26 -22.41
CA ALA A 16 -8.90 -15.54 -21.32
C ALA A 16 -10.08 -14.57 -21.33
N LEU A 17 -9.82 -13.26 -21.47
CA LEU A 17 -10.86 -12.24 -21.58
C LEU A 17 -11.70 -12.42 -22.85
N ALA A 18 -11.05 -12.73 -23.97
CA ALA A 18 -11.75 -13.03 -25.22
C ALA A 18 -12.70 -14.25 -25.10
N ALA A 19 -12.31 -15.27 -24.32
CA ALA A 19 -13.14 -16.45 -24.08
C ALA A 19 -14.38 -16.14 -23.23
N VAL A 20 -14.28 -15.20 -22.29
CA VAL A 20 -15.43 -14.74 -21.47
C VAL A 20 -16.41 -13.93 -22.30
N ILE A 21 -15.92 -13.05 -23.18
CA ILE A 21 -16.75 -12.12 -23.94
C ILE A 21 -17.41 -12.81 -25.16
N ARG A 22 -16.72 -13.72 -25.83
CA ARG A 22 -17.13 -14.33 -27.09
C ARG A 22 -18.49 -15.05 -27.07
N PRO A 23 -18.89 -15.76 -25.98
CA PRO A 23 -20.18 -16.45 -25.97
C PRO A 23 -21.41 -15.54 -26.00
N ARG A 24 -21.23 -14.27 -25.53
CA ARG A 24 -22.34 -13.31 -25.46
C ARG A 24 -22.54 -12.57 -26.78
N ARG A 25 -23.81 -12.44 -27.19
CA ARG A 25 -24.18 -11.76 -28.41
C ARG A 25 -24.85 -10.41 -28.11
N PRO A 26 -24.69 -9.39 -29.00
CA PRO A 26 -25.35 -8.09 -28.82
C PRO A 26 -26.87 -8.19 -28.62
N GLU A 27 -27.53 -9.15 -29.26
CA GLU A 27 -28.95 -9.37 -29.20
C GLU A 27 -29.45 -9.87 -27.83
N GLU A 28 -28.56 -10.33 -26.99
CA GLU A 28 -28.87 -10.77 -25.60
C GLU A 28 -29.01 -9.61 -24.62
N PHE A 29 -28.66 -8.38 -25.03
CA PHE A 29 -28.75 -7.19 -24.19
C PHE A 29 -29.97 -6.36 -24.55
N ALA A 30 -30.61 -5.74 -23.56
CA ALA A 30 -31.78 -4.90 -23.75
C ALA A 30 -31.49 -3.66 -24.62
N ASP A 31 -30.27 -3.12 -24.47
CA ASP A 31 -29.79 -1.94 -25.19
C ASP A 31 -28.25 -1.87 -25.22
N VAL A 32 -27.72 -0.87 -25.93
CA VAL A 32 -26.25 -0.65 -26.05
C VAL A 32 -25.62 -0.29 -24.73
N ASP A 33 -26.33 0.40 -23.83
CA ASP A 33 -25.78 0.84 -22.54
C ASP A 33 -25.66 -0.34 -21.58
N SER A 34 -26.62 -1.25 -21.55
CA SER A 34 -26.52 -2.50 -20.78
C SER A 34 -25.37 -3.40 -21.28
N MET A 35 -25.19 -3.49 -22.61
CA MET A 35 -24.01 -4.20 -23.18
C MET A 35 -22.70 -3.55 -22.79
N ARG A 36 -22.61 -2.21 -22.83
CA ARG A 36 -21.42 -1.46 -22.42
C ARG A 36 -21.11 -1.67 -20.94
N ALA A 37 -22.12 -1.57 -20.08
CA ALA A 37 -21.97 -1.80 -18.64
C ALA A 37 -21.45 -3.22 -18.35
N TRP A 38 -21.99 -4.23 -19.03
CA TRP A 38 -21.52 -5.60 -18.89
C TRP A 38 -20.08 -5.80 -19.38
N LEU A 39 -19.69 -5.18 -20.50
CA LEU A 39 -18.31 -5.23 -21.01
C LEU A 39 -17.33 -4.56 -20.02
N ILE A 40 -17.71 -3.42 -19.46
CA ILE A 40 -16.91 -2.72 -18.44
C ILE A 40 -16.73 -3.61 -17.21
N ASP A 41 -17.81 -4.25 -16.73
CA ASP A 41 -17.76 -5.18 -15.60
C ASP A 41 -16.86 -6.40 -15.89
N CYS A 42 -16.93 -6.97 -17.10
CA CYS A 42 -16.01 -8.05 -17.51
C CYS A 42 -14.55 -7.61 -17.50
N LEU A 43 -14.26 -6.40 -18.00
CA LEU A 43 -12.91 -5.84 -18.02
C LEU A 43 -12.39 -5.59 -16.60
N HIS A 44 -13.24 -5.03 -15.73
CA HIS A 44 -12.90 -4.80 -14.31
C HIS A 44 -12.60 -6.11 -13.59
N ARG A 45 -13.48 -7.11 -13.72
CA ARG A 45 -13.25 -8.44 -13.11
C ARG A 45 -11.98 -9.09 -13.61
N PHE A 46 -11.76 -9.09 -14.92
CA PHE A 46 -10.54 -9.67 -15.51
C PHE A 46 -9.27 -8.96 -15.02
N ARG A 47 -9.31 -7.61 -14.96
CA ARG A 47 -8.19 -6.83 -14.43
C ARG A 47 -7.93 -7.17 -12.95
N THR A 48 -8.96 -7.19 -12.12
CA THR A 48 -8.86 -7.53 -10.70
C THR A 48 -8.30 -8.95 -10.51
N GLU A 49 -8.79 -9.93 -11.26
CA GLU A 49 -8.29 -11.31 -11.22
C GLU A 49 -6.83 -11.42 -11.68
N SER A 50 -6.46 -10.70 -12.74
CA SER A 50 -5.08 -10.71 -13.27
C SER A 50 -4.10 -10.00 -12.33
N GLN A 51 -4.56 -9.06 -11.52
CA GLN A 51 -3.75 -8.34 -10.54
C GLN A 51 -3.72 -9.02 -9.16
N ARG A 52 -4.56 -10.03 -8.93
CA ARG A 52 -4.58 -10.77 -7.66
C ARG A 52 -3.21 -11.38 -7.35
N GLY A 53 -2.67 -11.04 -6.21
CA GLY A 53 -1.38 -11.54 -5.74
C GLY A 53 -0.14 -10.92 -6.40
N VAL A 54 -0.32 -9.91 -7.26
CA VAL A 54 0.77 -9.16 -7.90
C VAL A 54 0.88 -7.79 -7.24
N VAL A 55 2.12 -7.33 -7.01
CA VAL A 55 2.38 -5.95 -6.62
C VAL A 55 2.28 -5.07 -7.86
N ALA A 56 1.25 -4.25 -7.94
CA ALA A 56 1.06 -3.31 -9.05
C ALA A 56 1.77 -1.99 -8.77
N ASP A 57 2.32 -1.34 -9.78
CA ASP A 57 2.80 0.03 -9.66
C ASP A 57 1.62 1.00 -9.62
N PHE A 58 1.70 1.98 -8.71
CA PHE A 58 0.67 2.99 -8.55
C PHE A 58 0.56 3.87 -9.80
N GLN A 59 -0.67 4.02 -10.30
CA GLN A 59 -0.99 4.89 -11.42
C GLN A 59 -2.20 5.73 -11.06
N ARG A 60 -2.04 7.06 -10.98
CA ARG A 60 -3.09 8.01 -10.54
C ARG A 60 -4.40 7.85 -11.29
N GLU A 61 -4.31 7.69 -12.62
CA GLU A 61 -5.47 7.64 -13.51
C GLU A 61 -6.22 6.30 -13.42
N HIS A 62 -5.57 5.28 -12.88
CA HIS A 62 -6.06 3.89 -12.92
C HIS A 62 -6.05 3.22 -11.55
N PHE A 63 -5.83 3.99 -10.48
CA PHE A 63 -5.84 3.44 -9.14
C PHE A 63 -7.24 3.00 -8.75
N ASP A 64 -7.34 1.76 -8.29
CA ASP A 64 -8.54 1.15 -7.72
C ASP A 64 -8.26 0.75 -6.27
N ALA A 65 -9.05 1.28 -5.33
CA ALA A 65 -8.90 0.98 -3.90
C ALA A 65 -9.19 -0.50 -3.57
N SER A 66 -9.81 -1.25 -4.49
CA SER A 66 -9.97 -2.70 -4.40
C SER A 66 -8.72 -3.48 -4.83
N SER A 67 -7.70 -2.80 -5.38
CA SER A 67 -6.40 -3.42 -5.68
C SER A 67 -5.76 -3.92 -4.40
N ASP A 68 -5.46 -5.20 -4.36
CA ASP A 68 -4.97 -5.87 -3.15
C ASP A 68 -3.62 -5.32 -2.68
N PHE A 69 -2.72 -4.96 -3.62
CA PHE A 69 -1.36 -4.53 -3.27
C PHE A 69 -0.76 -3.58 -4.31
N THR A 70 -0.39 -2.36 -3.89
CA THR A 70 0.12 -1.31 -4.78
C THR A 70 1.43 -0.73 -4.26
N ARG A 71 2.35 -0.33 -5.17
CA ARG A 71 3.63 0.31 -4.84
C ARG A 71 3.67 1.73 -5.39
N ILE A 72 3.97 2.71 -4.53
CA ILE A 72 4.29 4.10 -4.86
C ILE A 72 5.82 4.25 -4.83
N GLY A 73 6.42 4.69 -5.93
CA GLY A 73 7.88 4.71 -6.11
C GLY A 73 8.43 3.45 -6.76
N ASN A 74 9.76 3.35 -6.87
CA ASN A 74 10.44 2.29 -7.61
C ASN A 74 11.39 1.45 -6.73
N GLY A 75 11.56 1.82 -5.48
CA GLY A 75 12.45 1.17 -4.53
C GLY A 75 11.94 -0.16 -3.98
N SER A 76 12.61 -0.64 -2.94
CA SER A 76 12.21 -1.85 -2.22
C SER A 76 10.94 -1.60 -1.39
N LEU A 77 10.17 -2.66 -1.20
CA LEU A 77 8.98 -2.67 -0.32
C LEU A 77 9.34 -2.81 1.18
N GLY A 78 10.60 -3.13 1.49
CA GLY A 78 10.99 -3.52 2.85
C GLY A 78 10.46 -4.91 3.24
N GLY A 79 10.76 -5.32 4.45
CA GLY A 79 10.49 -6.65 4.94
C GLY A 79 9.02 -6.96 5.12
N LYS A 80 8.33 -6.22 5.99
CA LYS A 80 6.89 -6.46 6.27
C LYS A 80 6.04 -6.47 5.00
N ALA A 81 6.27 -5.51 4.08
CA ALA A 81 5.49 -5.44 2.85
C ALA A 81 5.79 -6.60 1.91
N ARG A 82 7.04 -7.09 1.82
CA ARG A 82 7.37 -8.30 1.05
C ARG A 82 6.68 -9.52 1.62
N GLY A 83 6.67 -9.68 2.95
CA GLY A 83 5.94 -10.76 3.62
C GLY A 83 4.44 -10.72 3.35
N LEU A 84 3.82 -9.53 3.42
CA LEU A 84 2.40 -9.33 3.09
C LEU A 84 2.10 -9.65 1.61
N ALA A 85 2.94 -9.17 0.68
CA ALA A 85 2.81 -9.45 -0.75
C ALA A 85 2.94 -10.95 -1.04
N PHE A 86 3.88 -11.63 -0.39
CA PHE A 86 4.05 -13.08 -0.51
C PHE A 86 2.83 -13.84 0.01
N MET A 87 2.30 -13.47 1.18
CA MET A 87 1.07 -14.07 1.70
C MET A 87 -0.10 -13.85 0.76
N ASN A 88 -0.27 -12.64 0.23
CA ASN A 88 -1.30 -12.33 -0.74
C ASN A 88 -1.19 -13.21 -2.00
N ALA A 89 0.02 -13.36 -2.54
CA ALA A 89 0.28 -14.23 -3.68
C ALA A 89 -0.07 -15.71 -3.39
N ILE A 90 0.26 -16.22 -2.20
CA ILE A 90 -0.08 -17.60 -1.79
C ILE A 90 -1.58 -17.79 -1.67
N LEU A 91 -2.27 -16.90 -0.95
CA LEU A 91 -3.73 -16.98 -0.77
C LEU A 91 -4.46 -17.04 -2.12
N ASN A 92 -4.04 -16.21 -3.07
CA ASN A 92 -4.59 -16.19 -4.41
C ASN A 92 -4.22 -17.43 -5.23
N ARG A 93 -2.95 -17.84 -5.20
CA ARG A 93 -2.45 -19.02 -5.95
C ARG A 93 -3.18 -20.31 -5.57
N TYR A 94 -3.49 -20.49 -4.30
CA TYR A 94 -4.15 -21.69 -3.78
C TYR A 94 -5.66 -21.54 -3.62
N ASN A 95 -6.24 -20.43 -4.10
CA ASN A 95 -7.67 -20.10 -3.98
C ASN A 95 -8.20 -20.26 -2.54
N VAL A 96 -7.43 -19.76 -1.55
CA VAL A 96 -7.79 -19.87 -0.15
C VAL A 96 -8.81 -18.81 0.26
N THR A 97 -8.82 -17.67 -0.44
CA THR A 97 -9.63 -16.48 -0.11
C THR A 97 -11.09 -16.81 0.13
N ASP A 98 -11.72 -17.59 -0.75
CA ASP A 98 -13.14 -17.93 -0.71
C ASP A 98 -13.40 -19.43 -0.45
N ARG A 99 -12.43 -20.11 0.13
CA ARG A 99 -12.48 -21.57 0.36
C ARG A 99 -13.56 -22.01 1.33
N PHE A 100 -13.93 -21.16 2.26
CA PHE A 100 -14.90 -21.48 3.31
C PHE A 100 -16.14 -20.60 3.17
N ALA A 101 -17.32 -21.22 3.15
CA ALA A 101 -18.58 -20.48 3.00
C ALA A 101 -18.76 -19.45 4.13
N GLY A 102 -19.00 -18.21 3.77
CA GLY A 102 -19.20 -17.11 4.72
C GLY A 102 -17.94 -16.57 5.39
N VAL A 103 -16.73 -17.03 4.99
CA VAL A 103 -15.45 -16.55 5.50
C VAL A 103 -14.55 -16.15 4.34
N THR A 104 -14.06 -14.92 4.36
CA THR A 104 -13.04 -14.43 3.42
C THR A 104 -11.69 -14.36 4.12
N ILE A 105 -10.67 -15.02 3.57
CA ILE A 105 -9.30 -14.98 4.07
C ILE A 105 -8.47 -14.12 3.12
N ALA A 106 -8.05 -12.95 3.54
CA ALA A 106 -7.36 -12.00 2.67
C ALA A 106 -6.28 -11.21 3.42
N VAL A 107 -5.29 -10.71 2.70
CA VAL A 107 -4.45 -9.61 3.15
C VAL A 107 -5.26 -8.32 2.92
N PRO A 108 -5.42 -7.44 3.94
CA PRO A 108 -6.15 -6.19 3.75
C PRO A 108 -5.52 -5.34 2.63
N PRO A 109 -6.31 -4.54 1.88
CA PRO A 109 -5.80 -3.63 0.87
C PRO A 109 -4.61 -2.82 1.38
N THR A 110 -3.52 -2.84 0.61
CA THR A 110 -2.21 -2.32 1.03
C THR A 110 -1.58 -1.50 -0.09
N ALA A 111 -1.18 -0.27 0.22
CA ALA A 111 -0.25 0.49 -0.62
C ALA A 111 1.08 0.65 0.12
N VAL A 112 2.19 0.67 -0.62
CA VAL A 112 3.53 0.78 -0.04
C VAL A 112 4.27 1.95 -0.67
N VAL A 113 4.68 2.90 0.15
CA VAL A 113 5.63 3.94 -0.23
C VAL A 113 7.02 3.32 -0.15
N ALA A 114 7.69 3.17 -1.29
CA ALA A 114 8.92 2.42 -1.44
C ALA A 114 10.15 3.16 -0.85
N THR A 115 11.25 2.44 -0.68
CA THR A 115 12.47 2.96 0.01
C THR A 115 13.19 4.06 -0.72
N ASP A 116 13.06 4.18 -2.04
CA ASP A 116 13.64 5.29 -2.82
C ASP A 116 13.08 6.65 -2.40
N ILE A 117 11.82 6.70 -2.00
CA ILE A 117 11.16 7.91 -1.50
C ILE A 117 11.74 8.35 -0.15
N PHE A 118 12.06 7.39 0.72
CA PHE A 118 12.78 7.68 1.95
C PHE A 118 14.16 8.28 1.68
N ASP A 119 14.93 7.64 0.79
CA ASP A 119 16.25 8.12 0.42
C ASP A 119 16.18 9.54 -0.18
N GLU A 120 15.29 9.76 -1.15
CA GLU A 120 15.08 11.07 -1.77
C GLU A 120 14.73 12.16 -0.73
N PHE A 121 13.77 11.88 0.16
CA PHE A 121 13.35 12.82 1.19
C PHE A 121 14.46 13.15 2.18
N VAL A 122 15.16 12.13 2.68
CA VAL A 122 16.22 12.30 3.68
C VAL A 122 17.43 13.00 3.09
N ASP A 123 17.83 12.65 1.87
CA ASP A 123 19.03 13.19 1.22
C ASP A 123 18.79 14.61 0.70
N ALA A 124 17.63 14.90 0.09
CA ALA A 124 17.29 16.25 -0.39
C ALA A 124 17.33 17.31 0.72
N HIS A 125 17.06 16.92 1.95
CA HIS A 125 17.04 17.83 3.12
C HIS A 125 18.22 17.64 4.08
N GLY A 126 19.15 16.73 3.77
CA GLY A 126 20.33 16.45 4.63
C GLY A 126 19.95 15.94 6.03
N LEU A 127 18.77 15.31 6.17
CA LEU A 127 18.19 14.93 7.47
C LEU A 127 19.00 13.85 8.17
N ARG A 128 19.60 12.93 7.41
CA ARG A 128 20.41 11.83 7.96
C ARG A 128 21.55 12.36 8.84
N GLY A 129 22.33 13.29 8.31
CA GLY A 129 23.43 13.91 9.06
C GLY A 129 22.95 14.69 10.28
N GLN A 130 21.89 15.47 10.16
CA GLN A 130 21.33 16.27 11.26
C GLN A 130 20.78 15.39 12.38
N ALA A 131 20.07 14.32 12.05
CA ALA A 131 19.48 13.41 13.04
C ALA A 131 20.54 12.57 13.77
N ILE A 132 21.64 12.21 13.11
CA ILE A 132 22.71 11.38 13.71
C ILE A 132 23.68 12.24 14.54
N ALA A 133 24.18 13.34 13.98
CA ALA A 133 25.24 14.13 14.57
C ALA A 133 24.80 15.02 15.74
N GLY A 134 23.52 15.36 15.83
CA GLY A 134 23.05 16.46 16.67
C GLY A 134 22.74 16.11 18.12
N GLY A 135 22.78 14.84 18.56
CA GLY A 135 22.36 14.45 19.92
C GLY A 135 20.90 14.82 20.22
N LEU A 136 20.09 14.96 19.17
CA LEU A 136 18.69 15.37 19.26
C LEU A 136 17.85 14.34 20.03
N ALA A 137 16.91 14.84 20.86
CA ALA A 137 15.89 14.01 21.45
C ALA A 137 14.88 13.54 20.36
N ASP A 138 14.22 12.41 20.57
CA ASP A 138 13.26 11.82 19.61
C ASP A 138 12.21 12.83 19.13
N ARG A 139 11.70 13.69 20.06
CA ARG A 139 10.76 14.74 19.71
C ARG A 139 11.34 15.78 18.74
N GLN A 140 12.60 16.19 18.96
CA GLN A 140 13.29 17.15 18.10
C GLN A 140 13.54 16.55 16.70
N ILE A 141 13.81 15.24 16.62
CA ILE A 141 13.90 14.51 15.36
C ILE A 141 12.54 14.52 14.65
N CYS A 142 11.44 14.23 15.36
CA CYS A 142 10.10 14.34 14.79
C CYS A 142 9.81 15.75 14.25
N ASP A 143 10.08 16.81 15.03
CA ASP A 143 9.86 18.20 14.62
C ASP A 143 10.71 18.57 13.38
N LEU A 144 11.95 18.08 13.32
CA LEU A 144 12.84 18.26 12.17
C LEU A 144 12.24 17.63 10.91
N PHE A 145 11.77 16.39 10.97
CA PHE A 145 11.17 15.70 9.82
C PHE A 145 9.86 16.32 9.38
N LEU A 146 9.01 16.73 10.33
CA LEU A 146 7.73 17.39 10.05
C LEU A 146 7.92 18.77 9.38
N SER A 147 9.03 19.48 9.66
CA SER A 147 9.31 20.80 9.07
C SER A 147 9.60 20.76 7.56
N HIS A 148 9.86 19.58 6.99
CA HIS A 148 10.18 19.40 5.58
C HIS A 148 9.01 18.76 4.81
N LYS A 149 8.97 18.99 3.49
CA LYS A 149 7.93 18.46 2.61
C LYS A 149 8.41 17.20 1.90
N LEU A 150 7.54 16.23 1.76
CA LEU A 150 7.76 15.07 0.89
C LEU A 150 7.89 15.53 -0.59
N PRO A 151 8.51 14.73 -1.48
CA PRO A 151 8.58 15.02 -2.91
C PRO A 151 7.18 15.29 -3.50
N ALA A 152 7.07 16.30 -4.37
CA ALA A 152 5.78 16.76 -4.89
C ALA A 152 5.01 15.67 -5.64
N GLU A 153 5.72 14.80 -6.38
CA GLU A 153 5.12 13.68 -7.10
C GLU A 153 4.50 12.67 -6.14
N VAL A 154 5.19 12.37 -5.04
CA VAL A 154 4.66 11.46 -3.99
C VAL A 154 3.43 12.06 -3.32
N VAL A 155 3.42 13.35 -3.02
CA VAL A 155 2.25 14.04 -2.45
C VAL A 155 1.06 13.97 -3.42
N ALA A 156 1.30 14.10 -4.73
CA ALA A 156 0.25 13.96 -5.74
C ALA A 156 -0.28 12.51 -5.82
N ASP A 157 0.59 11.50 -5.70
CA ASP A 157 0.18 10.09 -5.65
C ASP A 157 -0.63 9.78 -4.38
N LEU A 158 -0.20 10.29 -3.22
CA LEU A 158 -0.92 10.14 -1.96
C LEU A 158 -2.28 10.85 -1.98
N ARG A 159 -2.40 11.99 -2.67
CA ARG A 159 -3.67 12.66 -2.89
C ARG A 159 -4.62 11.77 -3.70
N ALA A 160 -4.17 11.26 -4.85
CA ALA A 160 -4.98 10.37 -5.70
C ALA A 160 -5.38 9.08 -4.96
N PHE A 161 -4.49 8.53 -4.14
CA PHE A 161 -4.79 7.41 -3.24
C PHE A 161 -5.95 7.76 -2.27
N LEU A 162 -5.91 8.92 -1.60
CA LEU A 162 -6.93 9.35 -0.64
C LEU A 162 -8.26 9.78 -1.29
N GLU A 163 -8.28 10.15 -2.56
CA GLU A 163 -9.53 10.41 -3.30
C GLU A 163 -10.42 9.18 -3.36
N THR A 164 -9.81 8.00 -3.43
CA THR A 164 -10.50 6.70 -3.53
C THR A 164 -10.60 6.00 -2.17
N VAL A 165 -9.55 6.12 -1.32
CA VAL A 165 -9.47 5.45 -0.02
C VAL A 165 -10.10 6.29 1.07
N THR A 166 -11.18 5.78 1.68
CA THR A 166 -11.93 6.44 2.76
C THR A 166 -11.98 5.64 4.07
N TYR A 167 -11.42 4.44 4.08
CA TYR A 167 -11.31 3.61 5.28
C TYR A 167 -10.14 4.05 6.18
N PRO A 168 -10.15 3.69 7.49
CA PRO A 168 -9.02 3.95 8.39
C PRO A 168 -7.74 3.25 7.92
N ILE A 169 -6.60 3.93 8.08
CA ILE A 169 -5.32 3.50 7.55
C ILE A 169 -4.31 3.28 8.69
N ALA A 170 -3.66 2.12 8.70
CA ALA A 170 -2.46 1.87 9.49
C ALA A 170 -1.24 2.27 8.66
N VAL A 171 -0.46 3.24 9.13
CA VAL A 171 0.80 3.72 8.54
C VAL A 171 1.94 3.06 9.31
N ARG A 172 2.61 2.07 8.69
CA ARG A 172 3.53 1.16 9.37
C ARG A 172 4.90 1.16 8.71
N SER A 173 5.94 1.06 9.52
CA SER A 173 7.30 0.83 9.05
C SER A 173 7.43 -0.49 8.28
N SER A 174 8.31 -0.51 7.28
CA SER A 174 8.73 -1.71 6.56
C SER A 174 10.20 -1.56 6.18
N SER A 175 11.08 -1.81 7.13
CA SER A 175 12.52 -1.76 6.92
C SER A 175 13.03 -3.04 6.28
N LEU A 176 14.23 -2.97 5.70
CA LEU A 176 14.88 -4.17 5.14
C LEU A 176 15.33 -5.14 6.23
N LEU A 177 15.62 -4.63 7.44
CA LEU A 177 16.12 -5.42 8.57
C LEU A 177 15.00 -6.13 9.34
N GLU A 178 13.73 -5.73 9.18
CA GLU A 178 12.60 -6.33 9.90
C GLU A 178 12.37 -7.81 9.56
N ASP A 179 12.88 -8.29 8.42
CA ASP A 179 12.83 -9.72 8.00
C ASP A 179 14.05 -10.52 8.46
N SER A 180 14.93 -9.96 9.29
CA SER A 180 16.07 -10.70 9.79
C SER A 180 15.62 -11.86 10.66
N GLN A 181 15.92 -13.09 10.22
CA GLN A 181 15.56 -14.32 10.97
C GLN A 181 16.30 -14.44 12.30
N PHE A 182 17.41 -13.71 12.45
CA PHE A 182 18.28 -13.83 13.62
C PHE A 182 18.07 -12.72 14.65
N GLN A 183 17.43 -11.61 14.26
CA GLN A 183 17.22 -10.45 15.12
C GLN A 183 15.88 -9.81 14.83
N PRO A 184 14.82 -10.09 15.61
CA PRO A 184 13.49 -9.54 15.36
C PRO A 184 13.44 -8.04 15.67
N PHE A 185 13.10 -7.22 14.67
CA PHE A 185 12.91 -5.78 14.78
C PHE A 185 11.47 -5.37 15.18
N ALA A 186 10.74 -6.25 15.85
CA ALA A 186 9.36 -5.97 16.23
C ALA A 186 9.28 -4.81 17.25
N GLY A 187 8.46 -3.81 16.94
CA GLY A 187 8.20 -2.68 17.84
C GLY A 187 9.32 -1.62 17.92
N VAL A 188 10.37 -1.72 17.11
CA VAL A 188 11.49 -0.76 17.08
C VAL A 188 11.08 0.55 16.41
N TYR A 189 10.34 0.47 15.31
CA TYR A 189 9.90 1.63 14.53
C TYR A 189 8.43 1.98 14.79
N ALA A 190 8.08 3.22 14.51
CA ALA A 190 6.76 3.76 14.76
C ALA A 190 5.68 3.17 13.83
N THR A 191 4.45 3.13 14.37
CA THR A 191 3.21 2.85 13.65
C THR A 191 2.18 3.88 14.03
N TYR A 192 1.45 4.42 13.05
CA TYR A 192 0.38 5.39 13.27
C TYR A 192 -0.92 4.87 12.70
N MET A 193 -2.01 5.07 13.45
CA MET A 193 -3.36 4.73 13.02
C MET A 193 -4.11 6.02 12.69
N LEU A 194 -4.47 6.19 11.42
CA LEU A 194 -5.21 7.35 10.93
C LEU A 194 -6.68 7.00 10.76
N PRO A 195 -7.61 7.76 11.36
CA PRO A 195 -9.04 7.57 11.14
C PRO A 195 -9.45 7.78 9.68
N ASN A 196 -8.72 8.65 8.96
CA ASN A 196 -8.98 9.01 7.56
C ASN A 196 -10.44 9.45 7.30
N SER A 197 -11.06 10.08 8.30
CA SER A 197 -12.50 10.41 8.32
C SER A 197 -12.81 11.91 8.17
N HIS A 198 -11.79 12.76 8.06
CA HIS A 198 -12.01 14.18 7.87
C HIS A 198 -12.66 14.47 6.50
N PRO A 199 -13.70 15.34 6.41
CA PRO A 199 -14.38 15.63 5.15
C PRO A 199 -13.47 16.33 4.12
N ASP A 200 -12.52 17.14 4.59
CA ASP A 200 -11.54 17.82 3.74
C ASP A 200 -10.37 16.88 3.40
N LEU A 201 -10.21 16.64 2.10
CA LEU A 201 -9.13 15.84 1.55
C LEU A 201 -7.74 16.41 1.87
N ALA A 202 -7.60 17.74 1.91
CA ALA A 202 -6.32 18.38 2.21
C ALA A 202 -5.88 18.04 3.64
N VAL A 203 -6.78 18.07 4.60
CA VAL A 203 -6.49 17.69 5.99
C VAL A 203 -6.10 16.21 6.09
N ARG A 204 -6.81 15.30 5.38
CA ARG A 204 -6.44 13.87 5.35
C ARG A 204 -5.06 13.65 4.73
N LEU A 205 -4.75 14.39 3.67
CA LEU A 205 -3.44 14.33 3.00
C LEU A 205 -2.32 14.82 3.92
N ASP A 206 -2.50 15.94 4.60
CA ASP A 206 -1.52 16.45 5.56
C ASP A 206 -1.26 15.44 6.69
N GLN A 207 -2.33 14.86 7.26
CA GLN A 207 -2.22 13.82 8.28
C GLN A 207 -1.46 12.59 7.79
N LEU A 208 -1.70 12.15 6.55
CA LEU A 208 -0.99 11.00 5.96
C LEU A 208 0.48 11.33 5.70
N CYS A 209 0.78 12.49 5.13
CA CYS A 209 2.16 12.94 4.91
C CYS A 209 2.92 13.05 6.24
N ASP A 210 2.30 13.59 7.27
CA ASP A 210 2.91 13.71 8.59
C ASP A 210 3.17 12.34 9.22
N ALA A 211 2.24 11.41 9.13
CA ALA A 211 2.44 10.05 9.62
C ALA A 211 3.60 9.34 8.90
N ILE A 212 3.72 9.48 7.57
CA ILE A 212 4.85 8.93 6.79
C ILE A 212 6.18 9.53 7.27
N LYS A 213 6.26 10.86 7.41
CA LYS A 213 7.46 11.56 7.90
C LYS A 213 7.84 11.12 9.32
N LEU A 214 6.86 10.89 10.19
CA LEU A 214 7.09 10.41 11.55
C LEU A 214 7.57 8.94 11.57
N VAL A 215 7.09 8.09 10.66
CA VAL A 215 7.65 6.74 10.47
C VAL A 215 9.11 6.85 10.02
N TYR A 216 9.45 7.73 9.09
CA TYR A 216 10.83 7.98 8.66
C TYR A 216 11.69 8.50 9.81
N ALA A 217 11.20 9.44 10.62
CA ALA A 217 11.88 9.96 11.80
C ALA A 217 12.25 8.87 12.82
N SER A 218 11.37 7.86 12.96
CA SER A 218 11.55 6.78 13.94
C SER A 218 12.80 5.92 13.69
N VAL A 219 13.34 5.91 12.47
CA VAL A 219 14.63 5.26 12.15
C VAL A 219 15.77 5.85 13.00
N PHE A 220 15.69 7.14 13.30
CA PHE A 220 16.72 7.90 13.98
C PHE A 220 16.45 8.06 15.49
N HIS A 221 15.35 7.53 16.01
CA HIS A 221 15.04 7.56 17.44
C HIS A 221 16.09 6.79 18.25
N ARG A 222 16.31 7.23 19.48
CA ARG A 222 17.30 6.65 20.37
C ARG A 222 17.18 5.13 20.52
N GLY A 223 15.96 4.61 20.67
CA GLY A 223 15.71 3.18 20.80
C GLY A 223 16.10 2.41 19.53
N ALA A 224 15.74 2.92 18.35
CA ALA A 224 16.08 2.31 17.07
C ALA A 224 17.59 2.31 16.83
N ARG A 225 18.27 3.43 17.10
CA ARG A 225 19.73 3.54 16.97
C ARG A 225 20.47 2.57 17.89
N ALA A 226 20.09 2.51 19.16
CA ALA A 226 20.69 1.59 20.13
C ALA A 226 20.48 0.11 19.70
N TYR A 227 19.34 -0.20 19.12
CA TYR A 227 19.06 -1.55 18.61
C TYR A 227 19.91 -1.89 17.38
N LEU A 228 20.04 -0.95 16.43
CA LEU A 228 20.87 -1.11 15.25
C LEU A 228 22.35 -1.32 15.63
N GLU A 229 22.88 -0.50 16.53
CA GLU A 229 24.24 -0.65 17.05
C GLU A 229 24.46 -2.03 17.70
N ALA A 230 23.53 -2.47 18.53
CA ALA A 230 23.60 -3.79 19.19
C ALA A 230 23.53 -4.95 18.21
N SER A 231 22.87 -4.76 17.05
CA SER A 231 22.77 -5.75 15.97
C SER A 231 23.95 -5.73 14.98
N GLY A 232 24.91 -4.81 15.16
CA GLY A 232 26.03 -4.61 14.24
C GLY A 232 25.65 -3.93 12.92
N SER A 233 24.42 -3.37 12.85
CA SER A 233 23.92 -2.62 11.69
C SER A 233 24.19 -1.13 11.86
N ARG A 234 24.23 -0.39 10.76
CA ARG A 234 24.46 1.05 10.77
C ARG A 234 23.18 1.79 10.41
N VAL A 235 22.84 2.82 11.19
CA VAL A 235 21.67 3.66 10.93
C VAL A 235 21.76 4.41 9.59
N GLU A 236 22.98 4.68 9.13
CA GLU A 236 23.26 5.33 7.84
C GLU A 236 22.83 4.46 6.64
N GLU A 237 22.85 3.15 6.82
CA GLU A 237 22.52 2.16 5.77
C GLU A 237 21.06 1.75 5.81
N GLU A 238 20.32 2.15 6.87
CA GLU A 238 18.90 1.79 7.01
C GLU A 238 18.06 2.51 5.98
N LYS A 239 17.13 1.73 5.39
CA LYS A 239 16.17 2.20 4.40
C LYS A 239 14.76 1.83 4.84
N MET A 240 13.85 2.77 4.70
CA MET A 240 12.49 2.64 5.20
C MET A 240 11.46 2.74 4.08
N ALA A 241 10.69 1.68 3.87
CA ALA A 241 9.42 1.74 3.16
C ALA A 241 8.28 1.94 4.17
N VAL A 242 7.16 2.47 3.72
CA VAL A 242 5.98 2.69 4.58
C VAL A 242 4.78 1.95 4.01
N VAL A 243 4.20 1.08 4.82
CA VAL A 243 2.97 0.34 4.50
C VAL A 243 1.77 1.17 4.90
N LEU A 244 0.90 1.45 3.94
CA LEU A 244 -0.41 2.05 4.10
C LEU A 244 -1.45 0.94 3.98
N GLN A 245 -1.96 0.45 5.09
CA GLN A 245 -2.82 -0.73 5.11
C GLN A 245 -4.19 -0.41 5.70
N GLN A 246 -5.25 -0.94 5.10
CA GLN A 246 -6.59 -0.84 5.67
C GLN A 246 -6.62 -1.43 7.09
N VAL A 247 -7.17 -0.66 8.03
CA VAL A 247 -7.50 -1.18 9.37
C VAL A 247 -8.77 -2.01 9.27
N VAL A 248 -8.64 -3.31 9.55
CA VAL A 248 -9.76 -4.25 9.54
C VAL A 248 -10.49 -4.19 10.87
N GLY A 249 -11.82 -4.13 10.83
CA GLY A 249 -12.66 -4.11 12.02
C GLY A 249 -14.03 -3.51 11.76
N ARG A 250 -14.82 -3.45 12.82
CA ARG A 250 -16.13 -2.78 12.83
C ARG A 250 -16.03 -1.46 13.56
N ARG A 251 -16.90 -0.53 13.17
CA ARG A 251 -17.01 0.74 13.88
C ARG A 251 -17.83 0.55 15.15
N HIS A 252 -17.23 0.93 16.28
CA HIS A 252 -17.87 0.98 17.60
C HIS A 252 -17.81 2.43 18.11
N GLU A 253 -18.88 3.18 17.93
CA GLU A 253 -18.97 4.61 18.24
C GLU A 253 -17.85 5.42 17.56
N HIS A 254 -16.79 5.75 18.29
CA HIS A 254 -15.65 6.55 17.83
C HIS A 254 -14.42 5.70 17.47
N TYR A 255 -14.47 4.37 17.65
CA TYR A 255 -13.35 3.47 17.43
C TYR A 255 -13.64 2.46 16.32
N VAL A 256 -12.57 1.97 15.69
CA VAL A 256 -12.60 0.83 14.77
C VAL A 256 -11.66 -0.23 15.30
N TYR A 257 -12.18 -1.43 15.58
CA TYR A 257 -11.37 -2.55 16.00
C TYR A 257 -11.99 -3.89 15.56
N PRO A 258 -11.17 -4.94 15.39
CA PRO A 258 -11.66 -6.26 15.00
C PRO A 258 -12.39 -6.96 16.15
N ASP A 259 -13.25 -7.92 15.84
CA ASP A 259 -13.90 -8.77 16.84
C ASP A 259 -12.87 -9.64 17.56
N PHE A 260 -11.80 -10.07 16.86
CA PHE A 260 -10.68 -10.85 17.39
C PHE A 260 -9.37 -10.32 16.83
N ALA A 261 -8.32 -10.34 17.63
CA ALA A 261 -6.95 -10.07 17.21
C ALA A 261 -6.04 -11.11 17.84
N GLY A 262 -4.96 -11.45 17.14
CA GLY A 262 -3.96 -12.42 17.59
C GLY A 262 -2.61 -12.22 16.92
N VAL A 263 -1.59 -12.82 17.49
CA VAL A 263 -0.20 -12.84 16.99
C VAL A 263 0.25 -14.30 16.94
#